data_b6b20664ea3cc1338304728c9bfd0e28
#
_entry.id   b6b20664ea3cc1338304728c9bfd0e28
#
_cell.length_a   1.000
_cell.length_b   1.000
_cell.length_c   1.000
_cell.angle_alpha   90.00
_cell.angle_beta   90.00
_cell.angle_gamma   90.00
#
_symmetry.space_group_name_H-M   'P 1'
#
loop_
_entity.id
_entity.type
_entity.pdbx_description
1 polymer ?
#
loop_
_entity_poly.entity_id
_entity_poly.type
_entity_poly.pdbx_seq_one_letter_code
_entity_poly.pdbx_strand_id
1 'polypeptide(L)'
;DEPIPEGAYLVIVGVEESSADPAKMGIAAEECGGYLQADHIAQSEWDMRCYPMRIKKLGPDLVVSEFYLPEDRFADAWNEIERDLSADLVGMEAVAVSGNRIAVLTYILDNAEEFLYHLRVSKSVRAIQIAKRFGGSIYSAGLWFAISSKDVLGDEKYDRVMKIKKEIDSGNLLNPGKITAPKVKWLPFIDVCTFMTIGSQIVLPLGKILTYKRPKIKSMEKINE
;
A
#
# COMPACT_ATOMS: atom_id res chain seq x y z
N ASP A 1 -14.64 -27.38 3.19
CA ASP A 1 -13.89 -26.13 3.43
C ASP A 1 -14.87 -24.98 3.34
N GLU A 2 -15.12 -24.30 4.44
CA GLU A 2 -15.96 -23.12 4.38
C GLU A 2 -15.15 -21.98 3.73
N PRO A 3 -15.69 -21.33 2.70
CA PRO A 3 -15.02 -20.23 2.06
C PRO A 3 -14.87 -19.07 3.07
N ILE A 4 -13.76 -18.35 2.99
CA ILE A 4 -13.58 -17.11 3.76
C ILE A 4 -14.72 -16.15 3.38
N PRO A 5 -15.52 -15.65 4.34
CA PRO A 5 -16.64 -14.77 4.04
C PRO A 5 -16.20 -13.51 3.31
N GLU A 6 -17.03 -13.02 2.41
CA GLU A 6 -16.79 -11.73 1.75
C GLU A 6 -16.71 -10.61 2.81
N GLY A 7 -15.68 -9.76 2.72
CA GLY A 7 -15.45 -8.69 3.69
C GLY A 7 -14.74 -9.12 4.98
N ALA A 8 -14.37 -10.40 5.12
CA ALA A 8 -13.56 -10.85 6.24
C ALA A 8 -12.07 -10.52 6.03
N TYR A 9 -11.36 -10.37 7.13
CA TYR A 9 -9.89 -10.24 7.14
C TYR A 9 -9.26 -11.57 7.52
N LEU A 10 -8.26 -12.01 6.76
CA LEU A 10 -7.43 -13.16 7.11
C LEU A 10 -6.21 -12.66 7.89
N VAL A 11 -6.08 -13.10 9.15
CA VAL A 11 -4.93 -12.80 10.00
C VAL A 11 -4.03 -14.03 10.06
N ILE A 12 -2.76 -13.86 9.70
CA ILE A 12 -1.74 -14.91 9.73
C ILE A 12 -0.77 -14.57 10.86
N VAL A 13 -0.64 -15.49 11.81
CA VAL A 13 0.25 -15.34 12.96
C VAL A 13 1.36 -16.36 12.86
N GLY A 14 2.59 -15.87 12.67
CA GLY A 14 3.79 -16.71 12.73
C GLY A 14 4.32 -16.78 14.17
N VAL A 15 4.48 -17.98 14.71
CA VAL A 15 5.07 -18.23 16.02
C VAL A 15 6.21 -19.21 15.94
N GLU A 16 7.22 -19.09 16.82
CA GLU A 16 8.21 -20.12 16.99
C GLU A 16 7.57 -21.35 17.65
N GLU A 17 7.95 -22.56 17.22
CA GLU A 17 7.36 -23.81 17.69
C GLU A 17 7.36 -23.92 19.23
N SER A 18 8.43 -23.46 19.87
CA SER A 18 8.57 -23.41 21.33
C SER A 18 7.61 -22.45 22.05
N SER A 19 7.04 -21.51 21.33
CA SER A 19 6.13 -20.47 21.85
C SER A 19 4.69 -20.69 21.39
N ALA A 20 4.43 -21.66 20.52
CA ALA A 20 3.11 -21.94 19.98
C ALA A 20 2.17 -22.48 21.07
N ASP A 21 1.08 -21.79 21.30
CA ASP A 21 -0.02 -22.23 22.15
C ASP A 21 -1.34 -22.06 21.38
N PRO A 22 -1.77 -23.08 20.62
CA PRO A 22 -2.98 -23.01 19.80
C PRO A 22 -4.24 -22.64 20.61
N ALA A 23 -4.30 -23.06 21.87
CA ALA A 23 -5.47 -22.76 22.73
C ALA A 23 -5.55 -21.26 23.03
N LYS A 24 -4.43 -20.62 23.34
CA LYS A 24 -4.38 -19.15 23.53
C LYS A 24 -4.70 -18.39 22.26
N MET A 25 -4.25 -18.89 21.12
CA MET A 25 -4.55 -18.26 19.81
C MET A 25 -6.05 -18.36 19.50
N GLY A 26 -6.68 -19.51 19.79
CA GLY A 26 -8.12 -19.69 19.66
C GLY A 26 -8.92 -18.72 20.52
N ILE A 27 -8.56 -18.61 21.80
CA ILE A 27 -9.20 -17.66 22.75
C ILE A 27 -9.07 -16.22 22.24
N ALA A 28 -7.86 -15.80 21.84
CA ALA A 28 -7.64 -14.46 21.32
C ALA A 28 -8.45 -14.16 20.05
N ALA A 29 -8.58 -15.14 19.15
CA ALA A 29 -9.41 -15.02 17.96
C ALA A 29 -10.88 -14.82 18.33
N GLU A 30 -11.42 -15.62 19.24
CA GLU A 30 -12.81 -15.54 19.72
C GLU A 30 -13.08 -14.20 20.42
N GLU A 31 -12.17 -13.72 21.27
CA GLU A 31 -12.28 -12.43 21.93
C GLU A 31 -12.34 -11.25 20.93
N CYS A 32 -11.72 -11.41 19.76
CA CYS A 32 -11.77 -10.44 18.66
C CYS A 32 -12.97 -10.67 17.70
N GLY A 33 -13.85 -11.61 17.98
CA GLY A 33 -14.98 -11.96 17.11
C GLY A 33 -14.58 -12.73 15.86
N GLY A 34 -13.41 -13.33 15.87
CA GLY A 34 -12.87 -14.19 14.81
C GLY A 34 -12.93 -15.66 15.15
N TYR A 35 -12.37 -16.48 14.27
CA TYR A 35 -12.23 -17.92 14.48
C TYR A 35 -10.99 -18.46 13.76
N LEU A 36 -10.47 -19.59 14.23
CA LEU A 36 -9.33 -20.23 13.58
C LEU A 36 -9.75 -20.90 12.27
N GLN A 37 -8.95 -20.70 11.24
CA GLN A 37 -9.09 -21.38 9.96
C GLN A 37 -8.39 -22.73 9.97
N ALA A 38 -8.72 -23.57 8.98
CA ALA A 38 -8.09 -24.87 8.81
C ALA A 38 -6.59 -24.73 8.45
N ASP A 39 -5.78 -25.66 8.95
CA ASP A 39 -4.31 -25.66 8.81
C ASP A 39 -3.83 -25.54 7.35
N HIS A 40 -4.55 -26.11 6.40
CA HIS A 40 -4.17 -26.05 4.99
C HIS A 40 -4.22 -24.62 4.43
N ILE A 41 -5.06 -23.73 4.98
CA ILE A 41 -5.09 -22.30 4.59
C ILE A 41 -3.82 -21.63 5.09
N ALA A 42 -3.44 -21.86 6.36
CA ALA A 42 -2.19 -21.33 6.89
C ALA A 42 -0.97 -21.85 6.11
N GLN A 43 -0.96 -23.14 5.76
CA GLN A 43 0.11 -23.71 4.95
C GLN A 43 0.17 -23.10 3.55
N SER A 44 -0.97 -22.92 2.87
CA SER A 44 -1.04 -22.29 1.56
C SER A 44 -0.52 -20.86 1.59
N GLU A 45 -0.90 -20.08 2.59
CA GLU A 45 -0.42 -18.71 2.74
C GLU A 45 1.09 -18.67 3.06
N TRP A 46 1.58 -19.60 3.88
CA TRP A 46 3.00 -19.74 4.15
C TRP A 46 3.80 -20.09 2.89
N ASP A 47 3.33 -21.01 2.09
CA ASP A 47 3.99 -21.40 0.83
C ASP A 47 4.04 -20.27 -0.17
N MET A 48 3.00 -19.44 -0.18
CA MET A 48 2.89 -18.28 -1.06
C MET A 48 3.40 -16.95 -0.47
N ARG A 49 4.02 -16.95 0.71
CA ARG A 49 4.49 -15.74 1.41
C ARG A 49 5.48 -14.87 0.62
N CYS A 50 6.16 -15.45 -0.35
CA CYS A 50 7.07 -14.73 -1.24
C CYS A 50 6.38 -14.14 -2.48
N TYR A 51 5.06 -14.27 -2.59
CA TYR A 51 4.25 -13.75 -3.69
C TYR A 51 3.21 -12.71 -3.24
N PRO A 52 3.63 -11.62 -2.53
CA PRO A 52 2.67 -10.63 -2.02
C PRO A 52 1.90 -9.94 -3.15
N MET A 53 2.50 -9.80 -4.32
CA MET A 53 1.91 -9.15 -5.50
C MET A 53 1.05 -10.09 -6.37
N ARG A 54 0.66 -11.27 -5.88
CA ARG A 54 -0.19 -12.21 -6.63
C ARG A 54 -1.52 -11.61 -7.07
N ILE A 55 -2.03 -10.63 -6.31
CA ILE A 55 -3.24 -9.86 -6.64
C ILE A 55 -3.15 -9.16 -8.01
N LYS A 56 -1.93 -8.92 -8.52
CA LYS A 56 -1.72 -8.37 -9.85
C LYS A 56 -2.30 -9.23 -10.98
N LYS A 57 -2.52 -10.55 -10.74
CA LYS A 57 -3.20 -11.42 -11.69
C LYS A 57 -4.67 -11.00 -11.96
N LEU A 58 -5.27 -10.19 -11.08
CA LEU A 58 -6.63 -9.71 -11.23
C LEU A 58 -6.78 -8.54 -12.21
N GLY A 59 -5.67 -7.94 -12.65
CA GLY A 59 -5.69 -6.81 -13.57
C GLY A 59 -4.35 -6.59 -14.26
N PRO A 60 -4.31 -5.74 -15.30
CA PRO A 60 -3.07 -5.49 -16.05
C PRO A 60 -2.02 -4.78 -15.21
N ASP A 61 -2.43 -3.84 -14.37
CA ASP A 61 -1.55 -3.07 -13.53
C ASP A 61 -2.09 -2.93 -12.11
N LEU A 62 -1.18 -2.57 -11.21
CA LEU A 62 -1.45 -2.41 -9.79
C LEU A 62 -0.85 -1.09 -9.31
N VAL A 63 -1.69 -0.27 -8.70
CA VAL A 63 -1.28 0.93 -7.98
C VAL A 63 -1.24 0.60 -6.49
N VAL A 64 -0.11 0.85 -5.87
CA VAL A 64 0.16 0.49 -4.47
C VAL A 64 0.40 1.74 -3.64
N SER A 65 -0.10 1.77 -2.42
CA SER A 65 0.31 2.72 -1.38
C SER A 65 0.98 1.98 -0.25
N GLU A 66 2.10 2.51 0.24
CA GLU A 66 2.88 1.90 1.31
C GLU A 66 3.09 2.91 2.43
N PHE A 67 2.67 2.57 3.63
CA PHE A 67 2.78 3.47 4.78
C PHE A 67 2.79 2.71 6.10
N TYR A 68 3.22 3.39 7.17
CA TYR A 68 3.08 2.94 8.54
C TYR A 68 1.91 3.65 9.21
N LEU A 69 1.23 2.95 10.10
CA LEU A 69 0.25 3.50 11.02
C LEU A 69 0.64 3.14 12.46
N PRO A 70 0.37 4.01 13.45
CA PRO A 70 0.35 3.62 14.84
C PRO A 70 -0.69 2.51 15.06
N GLU A 71 -0.37 1.51 15.88
CA GLU A 71 -1.25 0.37 16.15
C GLU A 71 -2.61 0.80 16.71
N ASP A 72 -2.60 1.72 17.68
CA ASP A 72 -3.80 2.27 18.31
C ASP A 72 -4.67 3.14 17.40
N ARG A 73 -4.16 3.54 16.25
CA ARG A 73 -4.86 4.36 15.24
C ARG A 73 -5.20 3.59 13.96
N PHE A 74 -4.78 2.34 13.88
CA PHE A 74 -4.91 1.55 12.65
C PHE A 74 -6.36 1.40 12.20
N ALA A 75 -7.25 0.99 13.10
CA ALA A 75 -8.66 0.74 12.77
C ALA A 75 -9.37 2.01 12.26
N ASP A 76 -9.17 3.15 12.94
CA ASP A 76 -9.77 4.42 12.55
C ASP A 76 -9.28 4.89 11.19
N ALA A 77 -7.95 4.81 10.97
CA ALA A 77 -7.32 5.19 9.71
C ALA A 77 -7.77 4.28 8.57
N TRP A 78 -7.82 2.97 8.82
CA TRP A 78 -8.25 1.99 7.83
C TRP A 78 -9.70 2.19 7.41
N ASN A 79 -10.61 2.37 8.36
CA ASN A 79 -12.02 2.66 8.08
C ASN A 79 -12.19 3.90 7.19
N GLU A 80 -11.37 4.92 7.37
CA GLU A 80 -11.41 6.10 6.52
C GLU A 80 -10.84 5.82 5.12
N ILE A 81 -9.73 5.09 5.01
CA ILE A 81 -9.12 4.68 3.73
C ILE A 81 -10.11 3.82 2.94
N GLU A 82 -10.69 2.82 3.57
CA GLU A 82 -11.66 1.92 2.94
C GLU A 82 -12.88 2.69 2.44
N ARG A 83 -13.44 3.57 3.25
CA ARG A 83 -14.58 4.41 2.84
C ARG A 83 -14.25 5.30 1.65
N ASP A 84 -13.08 5.95 1.64
CA ASP A 84 -12.69 6.90 0.60
C ASP A 84 -12.29 6.20 -0.71
N LEU A 85 -11.75 4.98 -0.63
CA LEU A 85 -11.23 4.22 -1.77
C LEU A 85 -12.02 2.95 -2.11
N SER A 86 -13.15 2.70 -1.47
CA SER A 86 -13.93 1.45 -1.58
C SER A 86 -14.24 1.02 -3.01
N ALA A 87 -14.46 1.98 -3.92
CA ALA A 87 -14.77 1.69 -5.32
C ALA A 87 -13.57 1.14 -6.12
N ASP A 88 -12.35 1.38 -5.67
CA ASP A 88 -11.10 1.08 -6.37
C ASP A 88 -10.23 0.06 -5.64
N LEU A 89 -10.33 0.02 -4.31
CA LEU A 89 -9.54 -0.86 -3.46
C LEU A 89 -9.91 -2.32 -3.71
N VAL A 90 -8.90 -3.16 -3.93
CA VAL A 90 -9.09 -4.60 -4.16
C VAL A 90 -8.50 -5.47 -3.07
N GLY A 91 -7.66 -4.90 -2.23
CA GLY A 91 -7.07 -5.62 -1.11
C GLY A 91 -6.12 -4.75 -0.30
N MET A 92 -5.73 -5.30 0.83
CA MET A 92 -4.76 -4.73 1.74
C MET A 92 -3.94 -5.86 2.35
N GLU A 93 -2.66 -5.62 2.52
CA GLU A 93 -1.80 -6.39 3.40
C GLU A 93 -1.33 -5.49 4.53
N ALA A 94 -1.34 -6.03 5.74
CA ALA A 94 -0.87 -5.31 6.93
C ALA A 94 0.03 -6.22 7.76
N VAL A 95 1.14 -5.70 8.25
CA VAL A 95 2.12 -6.44 9.05
C VAL A 95 2.46 -5.64 10.29
N ALA A 96 2.28 -6.24 11.45
CA ALA A 96 2.74 -5.67 12.71
C ALA A 96 4.29 -5.62 12.72
N VAL A 97 4.83 -4.46 13.02
CA VAL A 97 6.28 -4.25 13.07
C VAL A 97 6.69 -3.66 14.42
N SER A 98 7.99 -3.63 14.69
CA SER A 98 8.50 -3.08 15.94
C SER A 98 8.08 -1.63 16.16
N GLY A 99 7.91 -1.23 17.42
CA GLY A 99 7.58 0.13 17.83
C GLY A 99 6.09 0.48 17.72
N ASN A 100 5.22 -0.48 17.98
CA ASN A 100 3.75 -0.32 18.00
C ASN A 100 3.22 0.29 16.70
N ARG A 101 3.72 -0.23 15.57
CA ARG A 101 3.33 0.23 14.23
C ARG A 101 2.87 -0.95 13.38
N ILE A 102 2.02 -0.63 12.45
CA ILE A 102 1.56 -1.54 11.40
C ILE A 102 2.03 -0.99 10.06
N ALA A 103 2.79 -1.80 9.31
CA ALA A 103 3.11 -1.53 7.91
C ALA A 103 1.93 -1.97 7.05
N VAL A 104 1.47 -1.10 6.17
CA VAL A 104 0.28 -1.32 5.35
C VAL A 104 0.61 -1.15 3.88
N LEU A 105 0.17 -2.09 3.07
CA LEU A 105 0.13 -2.00 1.62
C LEU A 105 -1.32 -2.04 1.16
N THR A 106 -1.72 -1.07 0.35
CA THR A 106 -3.05 -1.06 -0.28
C THR A 106 -2.92 -1.33 -1.77
N TYR A 107 -3.88 -2.04 -2.33
CA TYR A 107 -3.88 -2.45 -3.72
C TYR A 107 -5.09 -1.90 -4.47
N ILE A 108 -4.82 -1.18 -5.56
CA ILE A 108 -5.81 -0.65 -6.49
C ILE A 108 -5.49 -1.21 -7.87
N LEU A 109 -6.44 -1.91 -8.48
CA LEU A 109 -6.27 -2.37 -9.86
C LEU A 109 -6.47 -1.21 -10.84
N ASP A 110 -5.62 -1.17 -11.87
CA ASP A 110 -5.69 -0.16 -12.92
C ASP A 110 -5.12 -0.70 -14.24
N ASN A 111 -5.06 0.16 -15.25
CA ASN A 111 -4.41 -0.09 -16.52
C ASN A 111 -3.57 1.12 -16.93
N ALA A 112 -2.24 0.95 -16.96
CA ALA A 112 -1.29 2.01 -17.29
C ALA A 112 -1.39 2.49 -18.76
N GLU A 113 -2.01 1.71 -19.63
CA GLU A 113 -2.23 2.09 -21.04
C GLU A 113 -3.42 3.07 -21.19
N GLU A 114 -4.27 3.21 -20.17
CA GLU A 114 -5.39 4.12 -20.23
C GLU A 114 -4.99 5.57 -19.95
N PHE A 115 -5.57 6.50 -20.71
CA PHE A 115 -5.31 7.94 -20.57
C PHE A 115 -5.54 8.46 -19.13
N LEU A 116 -6.56 7.95 -18.45
CA LEU A 116 -6.91 8.38 -17.08
C LEU A 116 -6.05 7.76 -15.98
N TYR A 117 -5.17 6.81 -16.31
CA TYR A 117 -4.30 6.14 -15.34
C TYR A 117 -3.54 7.13 -14.45
N HIS A 118 -2.90 8.13 -15.05
CA HIS A 118 -2.10 9.12 -14.30
C HIS A 118 -2.93 9.92 -13.29
N LEU A 119 -4.21 10.13 -13.55
CA LEU A 119 -5.12 10.75 -12.58
C LEU A 119 -5.49 9.76 -11.48
N ARG A 120 -5.81 8.50 -11.86
CA ARG A 120 -6.22 7.46 -10.90
C ARG A 120 -5.09 7.05 -9.95
N VAL A 121 -3.83 7.04 -10.43
CA VAL A 121 -2.65 6.81 -9.57
C VAL A 121 -2.59 7.79 -8.40
N SER A 122 -3.13 9.00 -8.54
CA SER A 122 -3.20 9.96 -7.44
C SER A 122 -4.01 9.47 -6.23
N LYS A 123 -4.87 8.46 -6.39
CA LYS A 123 -5.62 7.81 -5.30
C LYS A 123 -4.69 7.14 -4.28
N SER A 124 -3.53 6.64 -4.73
CA SER A 124 -2.52 6.09 -3.82
C SER A 124 -1.98 7.13 -2.84
N VAL A 125 -1.83 8.38 -3.31
CA VAL A 125 -1.41 9.50 -2.47
C VAL A 125 -2.47 9.80 -1.39
N ARG A 126 -3.74 9.59 -1.70
CA ARG A 126 -4.83 9.82 -0.74
C ARG A 126 -4.75 8.88 0.47
N ALA A 127 -4.48 7.60 0.27
CA ALA A 127 -4.29 6.66 1.38
C ALA A 127 -3.17 7.14 2.33
N ILE A 128 -2.05 7.60 1.76
CA ILE A 128 -0.93 8.15 2.54
C ILE A 128 -1.32 9.44 3.27
N GLN A 129 -2.09 10.34 2.65
CA GLN A 129 -2.58 11.55 3.30
C GLN A 129 -3.47 11.23 4.50
N ILE A 130 -4.34 10.23 4.37
CA ILE A 130 -5.15 9.73 5.47
C ILE A 130 -4.25 9.18 6.57
N ALA A 131 -3.33 8.27 6.23
CA ALA A 131 -2.40 7.70 7.19
C ALA A 131 -1.63 8.79 7.97
N LYS A 132 -1.11 9.82 7.30
CA LYS A 132 -0.42 10.96 7.95
C LYS A 132 -1.32 11.70 8.95
N ARG A 133 -2.61 11.87 8.67
CA ARG A 133 -3.55 12.52 9.62
C ARG A 133 -3.74 11.72 10.91
N PHE A 134 -3.57 10.40 10.83
CA PHE A 134 -3.62 9.52 11.98
C PHE A 134 -2.25 9.25 12.62
N GLY A 135 -1.25 10.10 12.33
CA GLY A 135 0.11 9.96 12.90
C GLY A 135 0.98 8.95 12.19
N GLY A 136 0.54 8.44 11.06
CA GLY A 136 1.32 7.54 10.22
C GLY A 136 2.41 8.23 9.40
N SER A 137 3.25 7.43 8.77
CA SER A 137 4.35 7.90 7.94
C SER A 137 4.46 7.07 6.66
N ILE A 138 5.13 7.61 5.65
CA ILE A 138 5.41 6.86 4.42
C ILE A 138 6.40 5.74 4.71
N TYR A 139 6.16 4.56 4.13
CA TYR A 139 7.03 3.40 4.27
C TYR A 139 8.39 3.61 3.60
N SER A 140 8.39 4.08 2.37
CA SER A 140 9.62 4.25 1.59
C SER A 140 9.58 5.50 0.70
N ALA A 141 10.76 6.02 0.37
CA ALA A 141 10.91 7.05 -0.66
C ALA A 141 11.15 6.40 -2.02
N GLY A 142 10.59 6.95 -3.06
CA GLY A 142 10.75 6.49 -4.43
C GLY A 142 10.22 7.53 -5.40
N LEU A 143 10.09 7.19 -6.67
CA LEU A 143 9.71 8.15 -7.71
C LEU A 143 8.45 8.95 -7.37
N TRP A 144 7.41 8.28 -6.87
CA TRP A 144 6.13 8.90 -6.53
C TRP A 144 6.14 9.66 -5.19
N PHE A 145 7.07 9.30 -4.30
CA PHE A 145 7.14 9.85 -2.94
C PHE A 145 8.49 10.53 -2.66
N ALA A 146 9.23 10.91 -3.71
CA ALA A 146 10.53 11.54 -3.59
C ALA A 146 10.50 12.84 -2.77
N ILE A 147 9.38 13.58 -2.80
CA ILE A 147 9.18 14.77 -1.97
C ILE A 147 9.21 14.45 -0.46
N SER A 148 8.86 13.22 -0.09
CA SER A 148 8.87 12.76 1.30
C SER A 148 10.18 12.05 1.69
N SER A 149 11.20 12.08 0.83
CA SER A 149 12.49 11.44 1.11
C SER A 149 13.12 11.96 2.40
N LYS A 150 12.94 13.24 2.71
CA LYS A 150 13.42 13.85 3.94
C LYS A 150 12.68 13.33 5.17
N ASP A 151 11.36 13.18 5.07
CA ASP A 151 10.53 12.61 6.16
C ASP A 151 10.92 11.14 6.45
N VAL A 152 11.24 10.37 5.40
CA VAL A 152 11.61 8.95 5.51
C VAL A 152 13.02 8.78 6.06
N LEU A 153 13.98 9.56 5.59
CA LEU A 153 15.39 9.44 5.94
C LEU A 153 15.77 10.19 7.23
N GLY A 154 15.03 11.23 7.56
CA GLY A 154 15.43 12.24 8.53
C GLY A 154 16.45 13.23 7.96
N ASP A 155 16.56 14.40 8.58
CA ASP A 155 17.35 15.53 8.08
C ASP A 155 18.81 15.15 7.84
N GLU A 156 19.46 14.55 8.83
CA GLU A 156 20.89 14.22 8.76
C GLU A 156 21.23 13.25 7.63
N LYS A 157 20.47 12.15 7.53
CA LYS A 157 20.69 11.14 6.48
C LYS A 157 20.37 11.71 5.10
N TYR A 158 19.29 12.48 5.00
CA TYR A 158 18.91 13.12 3.74
C TYR A 158 20.02 14.06 3.24
N ASP A 159 20.51 14.96 4.11
CA ASP A 159 21.56 15.90 3.74
C ASP A 159 22.86 15.20 3.35
N ARG A 160 23.22 14.14 4.07
CA ARG A 160 24.37 13.29 3.74
C ARG A 160 24.23 12.62 2.37
N VAL A 161 23.06 12.06 2.07
CA VAL A 161 22.77 11.44 0.76
C VAL A 161 22.82 12.48 -0.34
N MET A 162 22.24 13.66 -0.13
CA MET A 162 22.25 14.76 -1.10
C MET A 162 23.67 15.28 -1.38
N LYS A 163 24.51 15.37 -0.35
CA LYS A 163 25.93 15.74 -0.51
C LYS A 163 26.65 14.73 -1.39
N ILE A 164 26.56 13.43 -1.04
CA ILE A 164 27.17 12.35 -1.83
C ILE A 164 26.64 12.37 -3.27
N LYS A 165 25.32 12.49 -3.46
CA LYS A 165 24.70 12.56 -4.78
C LYS A 165 25.30 13.70 -5.62
N LYS A 166 25.47 14.88 -5.05
CA LYS A 166 26.04 16.03 -5.73
C LYS A 166 27.52 15.81 -6.10
N GLU A 167 28.28 15.13 -5.25
CA GLU A 167 29.70 14.87 -5.48
C GLU A 167 29.94 13.82 -6.59
N ILE A 168 29.18 12.72 -6.57
CA ILE A 168 29.41 11.59 -7.52
C ILE A 168 28.56 11.66 -8.78
N ASP A 169 27.45 12.40 -8.76
CA ASP A 169 26.48 12.46 -9.84
C ASP A 169 25.92 13.89 -10.00
N SER A 170 26.81 14.83 -10.26
CA SER A 170 26.48 16.24 -10.46
C SER A 170 25.48 16.48 -11.60
N GLY A 171 25.48 15.59 -12.60
CA GLY A 171 24.56 15.60 -13.74
C GLY A 171 23.20 14.96 -13.45
N ASN A 172 23.00 14.39 -12.24
CA ASN A 172 21.76 13.68 -11.86
C ASN A 172 21.34 12.57 -12.85
N LEU A 173 22.31 11.81 -13.32
CA LEU A 173 22.11 10.72 -14.29
C LEU A 173 21.72 9.40 -13.61
N LEU A 174 22.20 9.17 -12.38
CA LEU A 174 21.96 7.95 -11.63
C LEU A 174 20.64 8.07 -10.85
N ASN A 175 19.68 7.21 -11.18
CA ASN A 175 18.37 7.17 -10.52
C ASN A 175 17.70 8.57 -10.39
N PRO A 176 17.54 9.33 -11.47
CA PRO A 176 16.93 10.65 -11.42
C PRO A 176 15.52 10.56 -10.83
N GLY A 177 15.17 11.47 -9.94
CA GLY A 177 13.84 11.52 -9.33
C GLY A 177 13.57 10.51 -8.18
N LYS A 178 14.55 9.73 -7.75
CA LYS A 178 14.37 8.76 -6.65
C LYS A 178 14.47 9.38 -5.26
N ILE A 179 15.25 10.46 -5.13
CA ILE A 179 15.48 11.20 -3.88
C ILE A 179 14.94 12.61 -3.99
N THR A 180 15.13 13.22 -5.16
CA THR A 180 14.61 14.56 -5.46
C THR A 180 13.46 14.42 -6.45
N ALA A 181 12.28 14.93 -6.10
CA ALA A 181 11.10 14.82 -6.95
C ALA A 181 11.37 15.40 -8.35
N PRO A 182 11.10 14.65 -9.41
CA PRO A 182 11.28 15.18 -10.77
C PRO A 182 10.24 16.26 -11.03
N LYS A 183 10.67 17.30 -11.80
CA LYS A 183 9.76 18.34 -12.25
C LYS A 183 8.85 17.81 -13.36
N VAL A 184 7.61 18.29 -13.40
CA VAL A 184 6.69 18.00 -14.50
C VAL A 184 7.22 18.69 -15.77
N LYS A 185 7.43 17.93 -16.86
CA LYS A 185 8.10 18.41 -18.07
C LYS A 185 7.47 19.66 -18.67
N TRP A 186 6.14 19.74 -18.63
CA TRP A 186 5.36 20.87 -19.19
C TRP A 186 4.95 21.92 -18.13
N LEU A 187 5.22 21.63 -16.84
CA LEU A 187 5.04 22.56 -15.70
C LEU A 187 6.29 22.52 -14.80
N PRO A 188 7.42 23.10 -15.25
CA PRO A 188 8.71 22.91 -14.60
C PRO A 188 8.81 23.53 -13.19
N PHE A 189 7.82 24.31 -12.77
CA PHE A 189 7.69 24.85 -11.42
C PHE A 189 6.95 23.92 -10.45
N ILE A 190 6.29 22.85 -10.96
CA ILE A 190 5.59 21.85 -10.15
C ILE A 190 6.36 20.54 -10.24
N ASP A 191 6.64 19.92 -9.09
CA ASP A 191 7.15 18.55 -9.06
C ASP A 191 6.01 17.52 -9.19
N VAL A 192 6.37 16.30 -9.60
CA VAL A 192 5.41 15.23 -9.85
C VAL A 192 4.58 14.89 -8.61
N CYS A 193 5.18 14.91 -7.42
CA CYS A 193 4.45 14.57 -6.19
C CYS A 193 3.42 15.63 -5.83
N THR A 194 3.77 16.91 -6.00
CA THR A 194 2.82 18.03 -5.82
C THR A 194 1.69 17.93 -6.84
N PHE A 195 2.00 17.65 -8.10
CA PHE A 195 0.99 17.44 -9.14
C PHE A 195 0.04 16.28 -8.78
N MET A 196 0.57 15.15 -8.31
CA MET A 196 -0.22 14.00 -7.87
C MET A 196 -1.07 14.32 -6.64
N THR A 197 -0.55 15.13 -5.71
CA THR A 197 -1.29 15.56 -4.51
C THR A 197 -2.49 16.42 -4.88
N ILE A 198 -2.30 17.39 -5.76
CA ILE A 198 -3.40 18.23 -6.28
C ILE A 198 -4.38 17.35 -7.06
N GLY A 199 -3.87 16.45 -7.91
CA GLY A 199 -4.67 15.49 -8.66
C GLY A 199 -5.58 14.65 -7.76
N SER A 200 -5.06 14.17 -6.62
CA SER A 200 -5.84 13.38 -5.68
C SER A 200 -7.07 14.13 -5.13
N GLN A 201 -6.93 15.42 -4.89
CA GLN A 201 -8.03 16.25 -4.39
C GLN A 201 -9.13 16.49 -5.42
N ILE A 202 -8.76 16.53 -6.71
CA ILE A 202 -9.69 16.70 -7.82
C ILE A 202 -10.36 15.36 -8.17
N VAL A 203 -9.58 14.29 -8.18
CA VAL A 203 -10.04 12.96 -8.62
C VAL A 203 -11.02 12.33 -7.64
N LEU A 204 -10.86 12.54 -6.34
CA LEU A 204 -11.73 11.95 -5.33
C LEU A 204 -13.22 12.35 -5.47
N PRO A 205 -13.58 13.63 -5.65
CA PRO A 205 -14.97 14.02 -5.89
C PRO A 205 -15.57 13.41 -7.16
N LEU A 206 -14.69 13.10 -8.13
CA LEU A 206 -15.05 12.48 -9.41
C LEU A 206 -14.92 10.95 -9.39
N GLY A 207 -14.67 10.36 -8.21
CA GLY A 207 -14.25 8.98 -8.02
C GLY A 207 -15.05 7.93 -8.79
N LYS A 208 -16.39 8.02 -8.80
CA LYS A 208 -17.23 7.09 -9.54
C LYS A 208 -17.05 7.16 -11.06
N ILE A 209 -16.74 8.34 -11.60
CA ILE A 209 -16.52 8.56 -13.04
C ILE A 209 -15.13 8.08 -13.44
N LEU A 210 -14.16 8.20 -12.53
CA LEU A 210 -12.75 7.87 -12.77
C LEU A 210 -12.34 6.50 -12.24
N THR A 211 -13.29 5.69 -11.79
CA THR A 211 -13.02 4.31 -11.37
C THR A 211 -12.66 3.45 -12.57
N TYR A 212 -11.58 2.70 -12.46
CA TYR A 212 -11.21 1.70 -13.47
C TYR A 212 -12.26 0.60 -13.54
N LYS A 213 -12.83 0.40 -14.74
CA LYS A 213 -13.80 -0.67 -14.96
C LYS A 213 -13.07 -1.99 -15.08
N ARG A 214 -13.06 -2.75 -14.00
CA ARG A 214 -12.46 -4.09 -14.00
C ARG A 214 -13.12 -4.98 -15.06
N PRO A 215 -12.34 -5.70 -15.87
CA PRO A 215 -12.90 -6.76 -16.70
C PRO A 215 -13.60 -7.77 -15.79
N LYS A 216 -14.79 -8.26 -16.19
CA LYS A 216 -15.45 -9.33 -15.45
C LYS A 216 -14.55 -10.55 -15.45
N ILE A 217 -14.03 -10.94 -14.28
CA ILE A 217 -13.24 -12.16 -14.10
C ILE A 217 -14.19 -13.32 -14.33
N LYS A 218 -13.99 -14.05 -15.43
CA LYS A 218 -14.91 -15.13 -15.86
C LYS A 218 -14.93 -16.35 -14.92
N SER A 219 -13.95 -16.52 -14.06
CA SER A 219 -13.95 -17.46 -12.93
C SER A 219 -12.66 -17.29 -12.13
N MET A 220 -12.72 -17.43 -10.84
CA MET A 220 -11.54 -17.52 -9.96
C MET A 220 -10.72 -18.80 -10.22
N GLU A 221 -11.21 -19.74 -11.01
CA GLU A 221 -10.52 -21.00 -11.35
C GLU A 221 -9.19 -20.79 -12.11
N LYS A 222 -9.04 -19.68 -12.84
CA LYS A 222 -7.79 -19.36 -13.56
C LYS A 222 -6.69 -18.70 -12.72
N ILE A 223 -6.93 -18.45 -11.45
CA ILE A 223 -5.93 -17.81 -10.57
C ILE A 223 -4.93 -18.85 -10.04
N ASN A 224 -5.31 -20.13 -10.06
CA ASN A 224 -4.51 -21.25 -9.54
C ASN A 224 -3.71 -22.01 -10.63
N GLU A 225 -3.79 -21.62 -11.89
CA GLU A 225 -2.92 -22.08 -12.97
C GLU A 225 -1.77 -21.06 -13.20
#